data_7514b1d2c8c9a09807180bdf75e01934
#
_entry.id   7514b1d2c8c9a09807180bdf75e01934
#
_cell.length_a   1.000
_cell.length_b   1.000
_cell.length_c   1.000
_cell.angle_alpha   90.00
_cell.angle_beta   90.00
_cell.angle_gamma   90.00
#
_symmetry.space_group_name_H-M   'P 1'
#
loop_
_entity.id
_entity.type
_entity.pdbx_description
1 polymer ?
#
loop_
_entity_poly.entity_id
_entity_poly.type
_entity_poly.pdbx_seq_one_letter_code
_entity_poly.pdbx_strand_id
1 'polypeptide(L)'
;MAKKVTMEDIARELRVSKSLVSKALSGKYNVNSEISRKIIETAKKLQYPISYQSTVESHSGNVVVIVDREGFSNTAFWIKIIDRLESELKLCGFNMILRIVEDGEASYKPNGTTRADAFIVMGLVNQNLLKELKKQNLPIILLDYKIIVGNYTHIRVNNRLGTSQMMDLIAEKKHRHLLFSGCCSYAASFRERYEGVMDYINAHPELNIKLDHVDCSTSLDVLEKKEEFLAYMKQKERATVIICCNDSVALEYNILLKNAGYRLPQDISIVGFDNILESSLVDPKLTTVEVPKTELAIATVENLIRKLRNPDALNRLVLIEPKVIVRDSLIERRNQT
;
A
#
# COMPACT_ATOMS: atom_id res chain seq x y z
N MET A 1 -37.15 -13.90 7.18
CA MET A 1 -36.02 -13.17 7.80
C MET A 1 -35.04 -14.17 8.36
N ALA A 2 -33.80 -14.21 7.91
CA ALA A 2 -32.78 -15.13 8.44
C ALA A 2 -32.49 -14.77 9.92
N LYS A 3 -32.49 -15.77 10.79
CA LYS A 3 -32.26 -15.61 12.24
C LYS A 3 -30.82 -15.10 12.44
N LYS A 4 -30.67 -13.92 13.04
CA LYS A 4 -29.36 -13.32 13.34
C LYS A 4 -28.63 -14.19 14.35
N VAL A 5 -27.44 -14.68 14.00
CA VAL A 5 -26.59 -15.52 14.88
C VAL A 5 -26.19 -14.73 16.13
N THR A 6 -26.22 -15.37 17.28
CA THR A 6 -25.90 -14.76 18.59
C THR A 6 -24.69 -15.43 19.26
N MET A 7 -24.09 -14.79 20.27
CA MET A 7 -23.04 -15.43 21.10
C MET A 7 -23.51 -16.71 21.79
N GLU A 8 -24.82 -16.83 22.05
CA GLU A 8 -25.42 -18.03 22.65
C GLU A 8 -25.43 -19.19 21.66
N ASP A 9 -25.57 -18.94 20.37
CA ASP A 9 -25.51 -19.99 19.35
C ASP A 9 -24.08 -20.54 19.25
N ILE A 10 -23.05 -19.69 19.32
CA ILE A 10 -21.64 -20.10 19.37
C ILE A 10 -21.34 -20.89 20.67
N ALA A 11 -21.82 -20.40 21.79
CA ALA A 11 -21.64 -21.05 23.09
C ALA A 11 -22.25 -22.46 23.11
N ARG A 12 -23.44 -22.62 22.49
CA ARG A 12 -24.14 -23.90 22.39
C ARG A 12 -23.39 -24.87 21.49
N GLU A 13 -22.88 -24.42 20.34
CA GLU A 13 -22.15 -25.27 19.39
C GLU A 13 -20.86 -25.82 19.99
N LEU A 14 -20.13 -25.01 20.77
CA LEU A 14 -18.87 -25.40 21.39
C LEU A 14 -19.03 -25.96 22.82
N ARG A 15 -20.25 -26.02 23.37
CA ARG A 15 -20.55 -26.43 24.75
C ARG A 15 -19.76 -25.65 25.78
N VAL A 16 -19.63 -24.35 25.58
CA VAL A 16 -18.95 -23.42 26.49
C VAL A 16 -19.93 -22.37 27.04
N SER A 17 -19.52 -21.63 28.06
CA SER A 17 -20.36 -20.54 28.57
C SER A 17 -20.37 -19.34 27.62
N LYS A 18 -21.48 -18.60 27.54
CA LYS A 18 -21.58 -17.33 26.84
C LYS A 18 -20.52 -16.33 27.29
N SER A 19 -20.20 -16.34 28.58
CA SER A 19 -19.14 -15.50 29.15
C SER A 19 -17.76 -15.85 28.55
N LEU A 20 -17.48 -17.16 28.34
CA LEU A 20 -16.23 -17.59 27.71
C LEU A 20 -16.16 -17.20 26.24
N VAL A 21 -17.28 -17.34 25.51
CA VAL A 21 -17.40 -16.85 24.12
C VAL A 21 -17.16 -15.34 24.07
N SER A 22 -17.82 -14.57 24.93
CA SER A 22 -17.62 -13.13 25.05
C SER A 22 -16.17 -12.79 25.35
N LYS A 23 -15.52 -13.46 26.29
CA LYS A 23 -14.10 -13.25 26.64
C LYS A 23 -13.17 -13.60 25.48
N ALA A 24 -13.41 -14.69 24.78
CA ALA A 24 -12.60 -15.12 23.65
C ALA A 24 -12.73 -14.17 22.45
N LEU A 25 -13.95 -13.78 22.08
CA LEU A 25 -14.24 -12.83 21.00
C LEU A 25 -13.75 -11.41 21.32
N SER A 26 -13.66 -11.08 22.62
CA SER A 26 -13.17 -9.79 23.09
C SER A 26 -11.67 -9.78 23.39
N GLY A 27 -10.93 -10.90 23.17
CA GLY A 27 -9.49 -10.96 23.39
C GLY A 27 -9.03 -10.80 24.84
N LYS A 28 -9.92 -11.00 25.86
CA LYS A 28 -9.55 -10.88 27.27
C LYS A 28 -8.56 -11.96 27.70
N TYR A 29 -7.53 -11.56 28.43
CA TYR A 29 -6.57 -12.46 29.08
C TYR A 29 -7.29 -13.48 29.97
N ASN A 30 -6.78 -14.75 29.99
CA ASN A 30 -7.28 -15.93 30.69
C ASN A 30 -8.27 -16.83 29.92
N VAL A 31 -8.31 -16.79 28.59
CA VAL A 31 -8.91 -17.88 27.83
C VAL A 31 -7.78 -18.71 27.21
N ASN A 32 -7.82 -20.04 27.42
CA ASN A 32 -6.89 -20.97 26.81
C ASN A 32 -6.83 -20.69 25.27
N SER A 33 -5.61 -20.56 24.72
CA SER A 33 -5.38 -20.18 23.33
C SER A 33 -6.06 -21.10 22.32
N GLU A 34 -6.18 -22.40 22.62
CA GLU A 34 -6.84 -23.39 21.78
C GLU A 34 -8.38 -23.21 21.77
N ILE A 35 -8.97 -22.94 22.94
CA ILE A 35 -10.41 -22.66 23.05
C ILE A 35 -10.77 -21.34 22.39
N SER A 36 -9.92 -20.32 22.55
CA SER A 36 -10.10 -19.01 21.88
C SER A 36 -10.11 -19.17 20.36
N ARG A 37 -9.17 -19.96 19.79
CA ARG A 37 -9.11 -20.23 18.37
C ARG A 37 -10.38 -20.93 17.88
N LYS A 38 -10.84 -21.98 18.57
CA LYS A 38 -12.08 -22.70 18.22
C LYS A 38 -13.32 -21.79 18.24
N ILE A 39 -13.41 -20.89 19.22
CA ILE A 39 -14.51 -19.91 19.31
C ILE A 39 -14.49 -18.94 18.12
N ILE A 40 -13.32 -18.42 17.74
CA ILE A 40 -13.17 -17.50 16.60
C ILE A 40 -13.49 -18.21 15.27
N GLU A 41 -13.02 -19.44 15.09
CA GLU A 41 -13.30 -20.25 13.90
C GLU A 41 -14.81 -20.54 13.75
N THR A 42 -15.45 -20.92 14.85
CA THR A 42 -16.91 -21.19 14.88
C THR A 42 -17.73 -19.92 14.63
N ALA A 43 -17.30 -18.78 15.19
CA ALA A 43 -17.95 -17.50 14.93
C ALA A 43 -17.86 -17.10 13.44
N LYS A 44 -16.70 -17.32 12.79
CA LYS A 44 -16.50 -17.11 11.35
C LYS A 44 -17.42 -18.06 10.53
N LYS A 45 -17.44 -19.34 10.88
CA LYS A 45 -18.28 -20.35 10.20
C LYS A 45 -19.77 -20.01 10.25
N LEU A 46 -20.23 -19.51 11.39
CA LEU A 46 -21.62 -19.10 11.61
C LEU A 46 -21.93 -17.70 11.09
N GLN A 47 -20.97 -17.02 10.45
CA GLN A 47 -21.10 -15.64 9.97
C GLN A 47 -21.52 -14.66 11.09
N TYR A 48 -21.11 -14.94 12.33
CA TYR A 48 -21.32 -14.03 13.44
C TYR A 48 -20.44 -12.80 13.23
N PRO A 49 -20.98 -11.58 13.27
CA PRO A 49 -20.16 -10.38 13.14
C PRO A 49 -19.20 -10.29 14.34
N ILE A 50 -17.97 -10.71 14.14
CA ILE A 50 -16.90 -10.55 15.13
C ILE A 50 -16.55 -9.07 15.12
N SER A 51 -17.27 -8.29 15.94
CA SER A 51 -16.78 -6.95 16.23
C SER A 51 -15.60 -7.10 17.20
N TYR A 52 -14.42 -6.60 16.80
CA TYR A 52 -13.29 -6.42 17.70
C TYR A 52 -13.60 -5.42 18.85
N GLN A 53 -14.85 -5.13 19.04
CA GLN A 53 -15.43 -4.07 19.87
C GLN A 53 -15.54 -4.37 21.36
N SER A 54 -14.83 -5.29 21.95
CA SER A 54 -15.01 -5.42 23.39
C SER A 54 -13.81 -5.96 24.16
N THR A 55 -12.77 -5.17 24.26
CA THR A 55 -11.88 -5.11 25.43
C THR A 55 -10.90 -3.95 25.34
N VAL A 56 -11.37 -2.81 24.93
CA VAL A 56 -10.70 -1.60 25.37
C VAL A 56 -11.49 -1.15 26.60
N GLU A 57 -10.99 -1.44 27.81
CA GLU A 57 -11.16 -0.48 28.88
C GLU A 57 -10.96 0.86 28.22
N SER A 58 -11.76 1.86 28.52
CA SER A 58 -11.76 3.19 27.91
C SER A 58 -10.34 3.79 27.86
N HIS A 59 -9.48 3.24 27.03
CA HIS A 59 -8.19 3.80 26.69
C HIS A 59 -8.45 4.86 25.63
N SER A 60 -8.71 6.08 26.08
CA SER A 60 -8.59 7.25 25.21
C SER A 60 -7.11 7.54 25.00
N GLY A 61 -6.42 6.63 24.31
CA GLY A 61 -5.03 6.80 23.94
C GLY A 61 -4.91 7.56 22.61
N ASN A 62 -3.72 8.06 22.32
CA ASN A 62 -3.43 8.79 21.09
C ASN A 62 -2.38 8.07 20.27
N VAL A 63 -2.70 7.76 19.03
CA VAL A 63 -1.75 7.26 18.04
C VAL A 63 -1.36 8.41 17.11
N VAL A 64 -0.07 8.72 17.08
CA VAL A 64 0.46 9.76 16.20
C VAL A 64 0.87 9.12 14.88
N VAL A 65 0.19 9.51 13.80
CA VAL A 65 0.49 9.12 12.44
C VAL A 65 1.37 10.21 11.82
N ILE A 66 2.60 9.85 11.45
CA ILE A 66 3.59 10.79 10.92
C ILE A 66 3.81 10.48 9.44
N VAL A 67 3.69 11.51 8.62
CA VAL A 67 3.93 11.48 7.17
C VAL A 67 4.74 12.69 6.77
N ASP A 68 5.66 12.55 5.82
CA ASP A 68 6.41 13.68 5.27
C ASP A 68 5.56 14.50 4.28
N ARG A 69 5.90 15.78 4.14
CA ARG A 69 5.21 16.73 3.26
C ARG A 69 5.24 16.27 1.80
N GLU A 70 6.40 15.82 1.34
CA GLU A 70 6.58 15.38 -0.05
C GLU A 70 5.75 14.13 -0.34
N GLY A 71 5.84 13.09 0.51
CA GLY A 71 5.01 11.88 0.37
C GLY A 71 3.53 12.19 0.47
N PHE A 72 3.11 13.10 1.38
CA PHE A 72 1.72 13.51 1.52
C PHE A 72 1.19 14.29 0.30
N SER A 73 2.06 14.85 -0.55
CA SER A 73 1.63 15.52 -1.79
C SER A 73 0.86 14.59 -2.74
N ASN A 74 1.13 13.28 -2.70
CA ASN A 74 0.32 12.25 -3.37
C ASN A 74 -0.96 11.94 -2.58
N THR A 75 -1.81 12.97 -2.38
CA THR A 75 -3.04 12.87 -1.58
C THR A 75 -4.01 11.81 -2.11
N ALA A 76 -4.10 11.62 -3.43
CA ALA A 76 -4.97 10.62 -4.06
C ALA A 76 -4.65 9.19 -3.58
N PHE A 77 -3.38 8.91 -3.29
CA PHE A 77 -2.96 7.63 -2.73
C PHE A 77 -3.21 7.54 -1.22
N TRP A 78 -2.73 8.52 -0.44
CA TRP A 78 -2.68 8.45 1.02
C TRP A 78 -4.01 8.68 1.71
N ILE A 79 -4.91 9.49 1.14
CA ILE A 79 -6.16 9.87 1.82
C ILE A 79 -7.01 8.65 2.21
N LYS A 80 -7.11 7.63 1.36
CA LYS A 80 -7.87 6.41 1.64
C LYS A 80 -7.24 5.57 2.75
N ILE A 81 -5.91 5.56 2.84
CA ILE A 81 -5.18 4.86 3.90
C ILE A 81 -5.40 5.57 5.23
N ILE A 82 -5.27 6.91 5.26
CA ILE A 82 -5.43 7.73 6.46
C ILE A 82 -6.86 7.66 6.99
N ASP A 83 -7.87 7.76 6.13
CA ASP A 83 -9.28 7.62 6.48
C ASP A 83 -9.56 6.24 7.11
N ARG A 84 -9.00 5.19 6.52
CA ARG A 84 -9.17 3.85 7.07
C ARG A 84 -8.41 3.65 8.37
N LEU A 85 -7.19 4.19 8.51
CA LEU A 85 -6.42 4.19 9.76
C LEU A 85 -7.21 4.86 10.89
N GLU A 86 -7.79 6.03 10.64
CA GLU A 86 -8.63 6.75 11.62
C GLU A 86 -9.77 5.85 12.10
N SER A 87 -10.51 5.27 11.15
CA SER A 87 -11.65 4.42 11.44
C SER A 87 -11.26 3.18 12.27
N GLU A 88 -10.16 2.49 11.91
CA GLU A 88 -9.68 1.31 12.63
C GLU A 88 -9.15 1.66 14.03
N LEU A 89 -8.40 2.76 14.17
CA LEU A 89 -7.91 3.23 15.46
C LEU A 89 -9.07 3.59 16.39
N LYS A 90 -10.08 4.28 15.88
CA LYS A 90 -11.28 4.62 16.62
C LYS A 90 -12.06 3.39 17.09
N LEU A 91 -12.17 2.35 16.25
CA LEU A 91 -12.77 1.06 16.65
C LEU A 91 -11.98 0.40 17.80
N CYS A 92 -10.69 0.66 17.90
CA CYS A 92 -9.81 0.20 18.97
C CYS A 92 -9.76 1.14 20.19
N GLY A 93 -10.51 2.27 20.20
CA GLY A 93 -10.55 3.24 21.30
C GLY A 93 -9.39 4.24 21.31
N PHE A 94 -8.70 4.41 20.18
CA PHE A 94 -7.62 5.39 20.02
C PHE A 94 -8.05 6.58 19.19
N ASN A 95 -7.57 7.77 19.58
CA ASN A 95 -7.62 8.95 18.74
C ASN A 95 -6.43 8.95 17.76
N MET A 96 -6.65 9.33 16.53
CA MET A 96 -5.58 9.55 15.56
C MET A 96 -5.14 11.02 15.57
N ILE A 97 -3.84 11.26 15.65
CA ILE A 97 -3.23 12.58 15.51
C ILE A 97 -2.37 12.53 14.25
N LEU A 98 -2.81 13.17 13.18
CA LEU A 98 -2.00 13.28 11.95
C LEU A 98 -0.98 14.39 12.11
N ARG A 99 0.30 14.06 11.88
CA ARG A 99 1.41 15.02 11.84
C ARG A 99 2.11 14.94 10.50
N ILE A 100 2.06 16.03 9.76
CA ILE A 100 2.85 16.21 8.55
C ILE A 100 4.17 16.90 8.96
N VAL A 101 5.28 16.27 8.59
CA VAL A 101 6.63 16.76 8.90
C VAL A 101 7.28 17.33 7.65
N GLU A 102 8.08 18.38 7.81
CA GLU A 102 8.83 18.97 6.71
C GLU A 102 10.08 18.15 6.40
N ASP A 103 10.60 18.30 5.18
CA ASP A 103 11.83 17.62 4.80
C ASP A 103 13.01 18.02 5.72
N GLY A 104 13.80 17.03 6.13
CA GLY A 104 14.89 17.24 7.07
C GLY A 104 14.48 17.40 8.54
N GLU A 105 13.19 17.44 8.88
CA GLU A 105 12.75 17.49 10.28
C GLU A 105 13.22 16.24 11.02
N ALA A 106 14.15 16.44 11.97
CA ALA A 106 14.82 15.37 12.70
C ALA A 106 14.36 15.22 14.16
N SER A 107 13.44 16.08 14.63
CA SER A 107 13.01 16.08 16.03
C SER A 107 11.50 15.96 16.17
N TYR A 108 11.07 15.10 17.09
CA TYR A 108 9.67 15.01 17.49
C TYR A 108 9.48 15.86 18.76
N LYS A 109 8.66 16.91 18.64
CA LYS A 109 8.19 17.67 19.80
C LYS A 109 6.68 17.49 19.93
N PRO A 110 6.17 16.92 21.04
CA PRO A 110 4.73 16.86 21.27
C PRO A 110 4.13 18.28 21.23
N ASN A 111 3.00 18.43 20.58
CA ASN A 111 2.27 19.71 20.66
C ASN A 111 1.50 19.76 21.99
N GLY A 112 1.94 20.62 22.91
CA GLY A 112 1.25 20.83 24.20
C GLY A 112 1.28 19.61 25.12
N THR A 113 0.15 19.34 25.78
CA THR A 113 -0.03 18.29 26.77
C THR A 113 -0.42 16.93 26.17
N THR A 114 -0.54 16.83 24.86
CA THR A 114 -1.02 15.62 24.20
C THR A 114 0.06 14.53 24.21
N ARG A 115 -0.13 13.50 25.00
CA ARG A 115 0.76 12.33 25.10
C ARG A 115 0.45 11.36 23.96
N ALA A 116 1.49 10.89 23.28
CA ALA A 116 1.39 9.75 22.37
C ALA A 116 1.49 8.44 23.12
N ASP A 117 0.76 7.41 22.69
CA ASP A 117 0.85 6.04 23.19
C ASP A 117 1.52 5.12 22.16
N ALA A 118 1.51 5.50 20.88
CA ALA A 118 2.19 4.80 19.80
C ALA A 118 2.38 5.71 18.59
N PHE A 119 3.22 5.24 17.65
CA PHE A 119 3.50 5.91 16.39
C PHE A 119 3.23 4.99 15.20
N ILE A 120 2.68 5.57 14.13
CA ILE A 120 2.67 4.99 12.78
C ILE A 120 3.47 5.96 11.91
N VAL A 121 4.54 5.49 11.27
CA VAL A 121 5.41 6.31 10.43
C VAL A 121 5.26 5.86 8.99
N MET A 122 4.93 6.78 8.09
CA MET A 122 4.53 6.52 6.70
C MET A 122 5.50 7.19 5.70
N GLY A 123 5.66 6.54 4.55
CA GLY A 123 6.31 7.17 3.37
C GLY A 123 7.79 7.49 3.55
N LEU A 124 8.16 8.73 3.20
CA LEU A 124 9.55 9.18 3.05
C LEU A 124 10.16 9.81 4.32
N VAL A 125 9.52 9.70 5.46
CA VAL A 125 9.96 10.31 6.73
C VAL A 125 11.44 10.04 7.02
N ASN A 126 12.15 11.08 7.50
CA ASN A 126 13.58 11.03 7.75
C ASN A 126 13.96 10.02 8.85
N GLN A 127 15.06 9.28 8.62
CA GLN A 127 15.55 8.28 9.59
C GLN A 127 15.98 8.88 10.93
N ASN A 128 16.43 10.13 10.96
CA ASN A 128 16.82 10.77 12.22
C ASN A 128 15.60 11.03 13.10
N LEU A 129 14.47 11.43 12.48
CA LEU A 129 13.19 11.51 13.21
C LEU A 129 12.78 10.14 13.76
N LEU A 130 12.93 9.07 12.98
CA LEU A 130 12.64 7.71 13.44
C LEU A 130 13.52 7.31 14.65
N LYS A 131 14.79 7.70 14.66
CA LYS A 131 15.69 7.50 15.84
C LYS A 131 15.22 8.28 17.07
N GLU A 132 14.74 9.52 16.90
CA GLU A 132 14.19 10.32 17.99
C GLU A 132 12.89 9.72 18.55
N LEU A 133 11.99 9.24 17.68
CA LEU A 133 10.78 8.55 18.11
C LEU A 133 11.10 7.30 18.93
N LYS A 134 12.14 6.55 18.55
CA LYS A 134 12.58 5.35 19.27
C LYS A 134 12.97 5.64 20.72
N LYS A 135 13.51 6.83 21.01
CA LYS A 135 13.87 7.25 22.39
C LYS A 135 12.65 7.38 23.31
N GLN A 136 11.45 7.48 22.76
CA GLN A 136 10.20 7.54 23.54
C GLN A 136 9.81 6.17 24.14
N ASN A 137 10.46 5.09 23.73
CA ASN A 137 10.15 3.70 24.14
C ASN A 137 8.67 3.32 23.90
N LEU A 138 8.05 3.86 22.86
CA LEU A 138 6.67 3.56 22.46
C LEU A 138 6.66 2.65 21.23
N PRO A 139 5.62 1.86 21.01
CA PRO A 139 5.44 1.09 19.80
C PRO A 139 5.49 1.96 18.55
N ILE A 140 6.23 1.51 17.53
CA ILE A 140 6.33 2.15 16.23
C ILE A 140 6.02 1.11 15.15
N ILE A 141 5.07 1.42 14.28
CA ILE A 141 4.78 0.64 13.05
C ILE A 141 5.20 1.48 11.85
N LEU A 142 5.89 0.86 10.92
CA LEU A 142 6.29 1.50 9.65
C LEU A 142 5.33 1.04 8.54
N LEU A 143 4.62 1.99 7.95
CA LEU A 143 3.67 1.74 6.86
C LEU A 143 4.22 2.32 5.55
N ASP A 144 4.46 1.44 4.58
CA ASP A 144 5.06 1.78 3.28
C ASP A 144 6.27 2.73 3.38
N TYR A 145 7.10 2.47 4.40
CA TYR A 145 8.26 3.30 4.70
C TYR A 145 9.35 3.12 3.63
N LYS A 146 10.06 4.22 3.32
CA LYS A 146 11.00 4.31 2.19
C LYS A 146 12.12 3.28 2.15
N ILE A 147 12.47 2.70 3.30
CA ILE A 147 13.48 1.64 3.39
C ILE A 147 13.07 0.60 4.44
N ILE A 148 13.58 -0.63 4.28
CA ILE A 148 13.47 -1.63 5.33
C ILE A 148 14.58 -1.38 6.35
N VAL A 149 14.19 -1.10 7.59
CA VAL A 149 15.11 -0.92 8.73
C VAL A 149 14.81 -1.97 9.80
N GLY A 150 15.87 -2.46 10.43
CA GLY A 150 15.74 -3.48 11.49
C GLY A 150 15.01 -2.95 12.72
N ASN A 151 14.51 -3.89 13.54
CA ASN A 151 13.86 -3.64 14.83
C ASN A 151 12.52 -2.90 14.80
N TYR A 152 11.81 -2.91 13.67
CA TYR A 152 10.45 -2.41 13.53
C TYR A 152 9.55 -3.42 12.82
N THR A 153 8.25 -3.32 13.06
CA THR A 153 7.26 -4.00 12.23
C THR A 153 6.98 -3.13 11.02
N HIS A 154 7.09 -3.72 9.84
CA HIS A 154 6.80 -3.10 8.56
C HIS A 154 5.53 -3.69 7.95
N ILE A 155 4.65 -2.82 7.48
CA ILE A 155 3.48 -3.18 6.67
C ILE A 155 3.70 -2.57 5.29
N ARG A 156 3.69 -3.38 4.24
CA ARG A 156 4.03 -2.96 2.88
C ARG A 156 3.22 -3.69 1.84
N VAL A 157 3.17 -3.13 0.64
CA VAL A 157 2.69 -3.82 -0.55
C VAL A 157 3.76 -4.78 -1.05
N ASN A 158 3.36 -5.94 -1.58
CA ASN A 158 4.27 -6.79 -2.34
C ASN A 158 4.43 -6.23 -3.76
N ASN A 159 5.26 -5.16 -3.87
CA ASN A 159 5.48 -4.44 -5.12
C ASN A 159 6.04 -5.34 -6.22
N ARG A 160 6.98 -6.27 -5.88
CA ARG A 160 7.57 -7.21 -6.85
C ARG A 160 6.51 -8.13 -7.46
N LEU A 161 5.62 -8.69 -6.63
CA LEU A 161 4.52 -9.54 -7.11
C LEU A 161 3.56 -8.76 -8.02
N GLY A 162 3.16 -7.55 -7.60
CA GLY A 162 2.27 -6.71 -8.42
C GLY A 162 2.88 -6.36 -9.77
N THR A 163 4.17 -6.07 -9.79
CA THR A 163 4.89 -5.81 -11.05
C THR A 163 5.02 -7.06 -11.89
N SER A 164 5.34 -8.23 -11.29
CA SER A 164 5.39 -9.50 -12.01
C SER A 164 4.05 -9.83 -12.68
N GLN A 165 2.93 -9.68 -11.97
CA GLN A 165 1.58 -9.87 -12.53
C GLN A 165 1.30 -8.90 -13.70
N MET A 166 1.76 -7.65 -13.62
CA MET A 166 1.63 -6.68 -14.71
C MET A 166 2.52 -7.08 -15.90
N MET A 167 3.72 -7.61 -15.65
CA MET A 167 4.62 -8.08 -16.70
C MET A 167 4.08 -9.30 -17.46
N ASP A 168 3.39 -10.22 -16.78
CA ASP A 168 2.66 -11.33 -17.42
C ASP A 168 1.67 -10.79 -18.46
N LEU A 169 0.85 -9.81 -18.05
CA LEU A 169 -0.14 -9.20 -18.94
C LEU A 169 0.53 -8.45 -20.12
N ILE A 170 1.62 -7.73 -19.88
CA ILE A 170 2.38 -7.03 -20.92
C ILE A 170 2.97 -8.03 -21.94
N ALA A 171 3.51 -9.14 -21.45
CA ALA A 171 4.08 -10.21 -22.29
C ALA A 171 3.01 -10.92 -23.11
N GLU A 172 1.84 -11.24 -22.54
CA GLU A 172 0.66 -11.76 -23.23
C GLU A 172 0.18 -10.84 -24.35
N LYS A 173 0.25 -9.51 -24.12
CA LYS A 173 -0.06 -8.48 -25.14
C LYS A 173 1.08 -8.28 -26.16
N LYS A 174 2.09 -9.15 -26.16
CA LYS A 174 3.19 -9.21 -27.14
C LYS A 174 4.11 -7.97 -27.15
N HIS A 175 4.13 -7.17 -26.09
CA HIS A 175 5.13 -6.12 -25.94
C HIS A 175 6.48 -6.71 -25.58
N ARG A 176 7.55 -6.20 -26.25
CA ARG A 176 8.93 -6.69 -26.06
C ARG A 176 9.95 -5.55 -25.89
N HIS A 177 9.57 -4.33 -26.20
CA HIS A 177 10.35 -3.15 -25.91
C HIS A 177 9.55 -2.26 -24.97
N LEU A 178 10.04 -2.11 -23.76
CA LEU A 178 9.38 -1.49 -22.62
C LEU A 178 10.16 -0.26 -22.17
N LEU A 179 9.49 0.73 -21.62
CA LEU A 179 10.09 1.86 -20.92
C LEU A 179 9.59 1.85 -19.47
N PHE A 180 10.50 1.74 -18.51
CA PHE A 180 10.15 1.96 -17.11
C PHE A 180 10.36 3.43 -16.74
N SER A 181 9.33 4.06 -16.17
CA SER A 181 9.38 5.43 -15.68
C SER A 181 9.24 5.45 -14.15
N GLY A 182 10.35 5.76 -13.47
CA GLY A 182 10.41 5.82 -12.01
C GLY A 182 11.84 5.89 -11.50
N CYS A 183 12.10 6.73 -10.50
CA CYS A 183 13.41 6.86 -9.88
C CYS A 183 13.58 5.86 -8.73
N CYS A 184 14.54 4.94 -8.87
CA CYS A 184 14.79 3.88 -7.89
C CYS A 184 15.33 4.40 -6.54
N SER A 185 15.90 5.60 -6.50
CA SER A 185 16.39 6.23 -5.27
C SER A 185 15.33 7.02 -4.50
N TYR A 186 14.22 7.36 -5.15
CA TYR A 186 13.14 8.16 -4.55
C TYR A 186 12.42 7.40 -3.41
N ALA A 187 11.95 6.20 -3.69
CA ALA A 187 11.24 5.37 -2.72
C ALA A 187 11.58 3.89 -2.87
N ALA A 188 11.52 3.14 -1.77
CA ALA A 188 11.71 1.68 -1.82
C ALA A 188 10.67 0.99 -2.69
N SER A 189 9.41 1.47 -2.67
CA SER A 189 8.34 0.94 -3.51
C SER A 189 8.67 1.06 -4.99
N PHE A 190 9.22 2.19 -5.44
CA PHE A 190 9.60 2.40 -6.86
C PHE A 190 10.76 1.50 -7.27
N ARG A 191 11.78 1.38 -6.39
CA ARG A 191 12.88 0.44 -6.61
C ARG A 191 12.38 -0.99 -6.69
N GLU A 192 11.49 -1.43 -5.80
CA GLU A 192 10.94 -2.78 -5.80
C GLU A 192 10.09 -3.06 -7.05
N ARG A 193 9.38 -2.04 -7.56
CA ARG A 193 8.63 -2.13 -8.82
C ARG A 193 9.58 -2.31 -10.00
N TYR A 194 10.66 -1.54 -10.05
CA TYR A 194 11.72 -1.71 -11.06
C TYR A 194 12.41 -3.07 -10.98
N GLU A 195 12.81 -3.48 -9.76
CA GLU A 195 13.42 -4.78 -9.52
C GLU A 195 12.47 -5.92 -9.93
N GLY A 196 11.16 -5.78 -9.72
CA GLY A 196 10.16 -6.75 -10.20
C GLY A 196 10.11 -6.87 -11.71
N VAL A 197 10.28 -5.77 -12.46
CA VAL A 197 10.43 -5.81 -13.93
C VAL A 197 11.71 -6.58 -14.30
N MET A 198 12.83 -6.27 -13.65
CA MET A 198 14.11 -6.91 -13.92
C MET A 198 14.10 -8.40 -13.57
N ASP A 199 13.51 -8.77 -12.43
CA ASP A 199 13.35 -10.17 -12.01
C ASP A 199 12.55 -10.95 -13.07
N TYR A 200 11.48 -10.34 -13.60
CA TYR A 200 10.68 -10.96 -14.66
C TYR A 200 11.46 -11.16 -15.96
N ILE A 201 12.18 -10.14 -16.39
CA ILE A 201 13.02 -10.21 -17.61
C ILE A 201 14.08 -11.31 -17.48
N ASN A 202 14.74 -11.37 -16.33
CA ASN A 202 15.77 -12.40 -16.04
C ASN A 202 15.20 -13.81 -15.96
N ALA A 203 13.95 -13.96 -15.50
CA ALA A 203 13.27 -15.25 -15.43
C ALA A 203 12.75 -15.74 -16.80
N HIS A 204 12.58 -14.84 -17.78
CA HIS A 204 12.01 -15.14 -19.10
C HIS A 204 12.92 -14.65 -20.25
N PRO A 205 14.19 -15.15 -20.32
CA PRO A 205 15.13 -14.68 -21.34
C PRO A 205 14.68 -14.99 -22.78
N GLU A 206 13.84 -16.03 -22.96
CA GLU A 206 13.24 -16.41 -24.25
C GLU A 206 12.34 -15.33 -24.87
N LEU A 207 11.80 -14.42 -24.03
CA LEU A 207 10.96 -13.32 -24.50
C LEU A 207 11.75 -12.17 -25.13
N ASN A 208 13.08 -12.14 -24.96
CA ASN A 208 13.97 -11.11 -25.52
C ASN A 208 13.47 -9.68 -25.25
N ILE A 209 13.07 -9.37 -24.01
CA ILE A 209 12.52 -8.08 -23.62
C ILE A 209 13.65 -7.06 -23.52
N LYS A 210 13.51 -5.94 -24.23
CA LYS A 210 14.34 -4.74 -24.08
C LYS A 210 13.68 -3.79 -23.11
N LEU A 211 14.45 -3.24 -22.17
CA LEU A 211 13.98 -2.28 -21.17
C LEU A 211 14.79 -0.99 -21.28
N ASP A 212 14.12 0.11 -21.57
CA ASP A 212 14.66 1.47 -21.39
C ASP A 212 14.18 2.01 -20.03
N HIS A 213 14.89 2.99 -19.47
CA HIS A 213 14.59 3.56 -18.16
C HIS A 213 14.68 5.08 -18.18
N VAL A 214 13.75 5.74 -17.51
CA VAL A 214 13.76 7.18 -17.24
C VAL A 214 13.41 7.46 -15.77
N ASP A 215 14.22 8.29 -15.11
CA ASP A 215 14.03 8.68 -13.72
C ASP A 215 12.97 9.78 -13.60
N CYS A 216 11.69 9.39 -13.56
CA CYS A 216 10.55 10.27 -13.26
C CYS A 216 9.74 9.67 -12.10
N SER A 217 9.68 10.34 -10.97
CA SER A 217 8.98 9.88 -9.76
C SER A 217 7.69 10.62 -9.49
N THR A 218 7.56 11.82 -10.04
CA THR A 218 6.43 12.73 -9.89
C THR A 218 5.92 13.20 -11.25
N SER A 219 4.71 13.75 -11.26
CA SER A 219 4.15 14.41 -12.45
C SER A 219 5.02 15.59 -12.90
N LEU A 220 5.67 16.28 -11.94
CA LEU A 220 6.55 17.40 -12.25
C LEU A 220 7.80 16.95 -13.01
N ASP A 221 8.42 15.81 -12.62
CA ASP A 221 9.57 15.25 -13.35
C ASP A 221 9.24 14.96 -14.81
N VAL A 222 8.01 14.47 -15.08
CA VAL A 222 7.55 14.21 -16.45
C VAL A 222 7.47 15.51 -17.26
N LEU A 223 6.97 16.59 -16.65
CA LEU A 223 6.88 17.91 -17.29
C LEU A 223 8.27 18.52 -17.52
N GLU A 224 9.18 18.42 -16.56
CA GLU A 224 10.54 18.91 -16.69
C GLU A 224 11.33 18.20 -17.78
N LYS A 225 11.13 16.89 -17.97
CA LYS A 225 11.79 16.06 -18.98
C LYS A 225 10.99 15.89 -20.27
N LYS A 226 9.92 16.68 -20.47
CA LYS A 226 9.00 16.52 -21.60
C LYS A 226 9.69 16.55 -22.97
N GLU A 227 10.64 17.46 -23.17
CA GLU A 227 11.31 17.63 -24.45
C GLU A 227 12.20 16.41 -24.78
N GLU A 228 12.94 15.92 -23.79
CA GLU A 228 13.76 14.71 -23.89
C GLU A 228 12.88 13.49 -24.20
N PHE A 229 11.78 13.33 -23.46
CA PHE A 229 10.84 12.24 -23.68
C PHE A 229 10.17 12.31 -25.06
N LEU A 230 9.75 13.48 -25.52
CA LEU A 230 9.18 13.65 -26.86
C LEU A 230 10.21 13.40 -27.97
N ALA A 231 11.50 13.72 -27.75
CA ALA A 231 12.58 13.35 -28.66
C ALA A 231 12.78 11.82 -28.71
N TYR A 232 12.72 11.14 -27.55
CA TYR A 232 12.71 9.68 -27.48
C TYR A 232 11.53 9.09 -28.27
N MET A 233 10.33 9.66 -28.14
CA MET A 233 9.13 9.20 -28.85
C MET A 233 9.21 9.32 -30.39
N LYS A 234 10.09 10.14 -30.91
CA LYS A 234 10.32 10.27 -32.36
C LYS A 234 11.28 9.22 -32.92
N GLN A 235 11.97 8.46 -32.08
CA GLN A 235 12.88 7.42 -32.53
C GLN A 235 12.12 6.27 -33.21
N LYS A 236 12.74 5.68 -34.21
CA LYS A 236 12.16 4.54 -34.95
C LYS A 236 12.05 3.29 -34.07
N GLU A 237 13.09 3.06 -33.26
CA GLU A 237 13.13 1.97 -32.29
C GLU A 237 12.91 2.53 -30.87
N ARG A 238 11.68 2.51 -30.40
CA ARG A 238 11.26 2.98 -29.08
C ARG A 238 10.37 1.97 -28.39
N ALA A 239 10.19 2.12 -27.09
CA ALA A 239 9.26 1.31 -26.31
C ALA A 239 7.83 1.39 -26.87
N THR A 240 7.11 0.32 -26.71
CA THR A 240 5.70 0.16 -27.13
C THR A 240 4.73 0.22 -25.97
N VAL A 241 5.26 0.17 -24.76
CA VAL A 241 4.53 0.36 -23.51
C VAL A 241 5.40 1.11 -22.49
N ILE A 242 4.79 2.03 -21.75
CA ILE A 242 5.39 2.72 -20.59
C ILE A 242 4.86 2.06 -19.35
N ILE A 243 5.76 1.58 -18.49
CA ILE A 243 5.47 1.07 -17.15
C ILE A 243 5.78 2.20 -16.16
N CYS A 244 4.76 2.86 -15.67
CA CYS A 244 4.93 3.97 -14.75
C CYS A 244 5.02 3.48 -13.29
N CYS A 245 5.91 4.09 -12.51
CA CYS A 245 6.08 3.75 -11.10
C CYS A 245 4.83 3.99 -10.27
N ASN A 246 3.92 4.89 -10.69
CA ASN A 246 2.60 5.11 -10.11
C ASN A 246 1.61 5.69 -11.13
N ASP A 247 0.33 5.77 -10.74
CA ASP A 247 -0.73 6.28 -11.61
C ASP A 247 -0.59 7.78 -11.91
N SER A 248 -0.10 8.59 -10.96
CA SER A 248 0.07 10.03 -11.17
C SER A 248 1.05 10.32 -12.30
N VAL A 249 2.16 9.60 -12.36
CA VAL A 249 3.14 9.65 -13.47
C VAL A 249 2.49 9.16 -14.77
N ALA A 250 1.70 8.08 -14.71
CA ALA A 250 1.02 7.55 -15.89
C ALA A 250 -0.01 8.52 -16.49
N LEU A 251 -0.75 9.22 -15.64
CA LEU A 251 -1.71 10.25 -16.06
C LEU A 251 -1.02 11.43 -16.71
N GLU A 252 0.14 11.85 -16.21
CA GLU A 252 0.90 12.95 -16.82
C GLU A 252 1.43 12.57 -18.21
N TYR A 253 1.96 11.34 -18.39
CA TYR A 253 2.31 10.84 -19.72
C TYR A 253 1.10 10.76 -20.67
N ASN A 254 -0.09 10.38 -20.16
CA ASN A 254 -1.31 10.36 -20.96
C ASN A 254 -1.62 11.76 -21.52
N ILE A 255 -1.57 12.78 -20.66
CA ILE A 255 -1.81 14.18 -21.05
C ILE A 255 -0.74 14.66 -22.04
N LEU A 256 0.53 14.45 -21.70
CA LEU A 256 1.67 14.88 -22.52
C LEU A 256 1.62 14.32 -23.95
N LEU A 257 1.39 13.00 -24.05
CA LEU A 257 1.37 12.30 -25.34
C LEU A 257 0.17 12.72 -26.20
N LYS A 258 -1.01 12.85 -25.61
CA LYS A 258 -2.19 13.35 -26.34
C LYS A 258 -1.99 14.76 -26.85
N ASN A 259 -1.42 15.65 -26.04
CA ASN A 259 -1.11 17.02 -26.44
C ASN A 259 -0.06 17.06 -27.58
N ALA A 260 0.82 16.07 -27.65
CA ALA A 260 1.79 15.90 -28.71
C ALA A 260 1.23 15.15 -29.94
N GLY A 261 -0.05 14.83 -29.99
CA GLY A 261 -0.75 14.23 -31.14
C GLY A 261 -0.67 12.69 -31.22
N TYR A 262 -0.16 12.01 -30.17
CA TYR A 262 -0.16 10.54 -30.14
C TYR A 262 -1.54 9.98 -29.79
N ARG A 263 -1.90 8.89 -30.44
CA ARG A 263 -3.13 8.13 -30.16
C ARG A 263 -2.84 7.06 -29.12
N LEU A 264 -3.50 7.15 -27.98
CA LEU A 264 -3.35 6.17 -26.89
C LEU A 264 -4.58 5.24 -26.88
N PRO A 265 -4.38 3.93 -26.76
CA PRO A 265 -3.12 3.18 -26.61
C PRO A 265 -2.49 2.73 -27.94
N GLN A 266 -2.98 3.20 -29.12
CA GLN A 266 -2.58 2.66 -30.45
C GLN A 266 -1.11 2.90 -30.78
N ASP A 267 -0.59 4.08 -30.50
CA ASP A 267 0.80 4.45 -30.80
C ASP A 267 1.76 4.02 -29.68
N ILE A 268 1.28 3.99 -28.42
CA ILE A 268 1.99 3.48 -27.24
C ILE A 268 0.98 3.17 -26.13
N SER A 269 1.16 2.04 -25.45
CA SER A 269 0.39 1.67 -24.26
C SER A 269 1.01 2.28 -23.00
N ILE A 270 0.18 2.50 -21.96
CA ILE A 270 0.62 3.00 -20.66
C ILE A 270 0.01 2.14 -19.57
N VAL A 271 0.82 1.74 -18.59
CA VAL A 271 0.34 1.07 -17.38
C VAL A 271 0.84 1.78 -16.14
N GLY A 272 0.03 1.76 -15.08
CA GLY A 272 0.32 2.44 -13.82
C GLY A 272 0.43 1.48 -12.64
N PHE A 273 0.49 2.08 -11.46
CA PHE A 273 0.47 1.42 -10.16
C PHE A 273 -0.26 2.34 -9.17
N ASP A 274 -1.06 1.81 -8.23
CA ASP A 274 -1.80 2.39 -7.12
C ASP A 274 -3.33 2.29 -7.22
N ASN A 275 -3.92 2.24 -8.42
CA ASN A 275 -5.36 2.32 -8.68
C ASN A 275 -6.00 3.50 -7.94
N ILE A 276 -5.54 4.72 -8.23
CA ILE A 276 -6.20 5.95 -7.77
C ILE A 276 -7.50 6.18 -8.55
N LEU A 277 -8.39 7.02 -8.03
CA LEU A 277 -9.70 7.25 -8.66
C LEU A 277 -9.58 7.73 -10.12
N GLU A 278 -8.68 8.66 -10.36
CA GLU A 278 -8.42 9.29 -11.65
C GLU A 278 -8.03 8.27 -12.73
N SER A 279 -7.38 7.16 -12.34
CA SER A 279 -6.99 6.09 -13.26
C SER A 279 -8.18 5.43 -13.97
N SER A 280 -9.38 5.51 -13.37
CA SER A 280 -10.64 5.01 -13.93
C SER A 280 -11.43 6.05 -14.72
N LEU A 281 -11.05 7.33 -14.62
CA LEU A 281 -11.77 8.46 -15.24
C LEU A 281 -11.05 8.98 -16.48
N VAL A 282 -9.74 8.75 -16.60
CA VAL A 282 -8.95 9.16 -17.78
C VAL A 282 -9.35 8.35 -19.01
N ASP A 283 -9.14 8.94 -20.18
CA ASP A 283 -9.29 8.24 -21.46
C ASP A 283 -7.91 8.08 -22.14
N PRO A 284 -7.49 6.87 -22.56
CA PRO A 284 -8.09 5.58 -22.21
C PRO A 284 -8.00 5.31 -20.71
N LYS A 285 -8.95 4.57 -20.14
CA LYS A 285 -8.91 4.17 -18.72
C LYS A 285 -7.65 3.37 -18.44
N LEU A 286 -6.93 3.73 -17.37
CA LEU A 286 -5.61 3.22 -17.09
C LEU A 286 -5.63 1.79 -16.53
N THR A 287 -4.96 0.86 -17.21
CA THR A 287 -4.57 -0.44 -16.68
C THR A 287 -3.51 -0.21 -15.60
N THR A 288 -3.72 -0.72 -14.40
CA THR A 288 -2.90 -0.42 -13.23
C THR A 288 -2.84 -1.57 -12.24
N VAL A 289 -1.92 -1.52 -11.29
CA VAL A 289 -1.87 -2.42 -10.14
C VAL A 289 -2.58 -1.75 -8.97
N GLU A 290 -3.63 -2.39 -8.46
CA GLU A 290 -4.34 -1.92 -7.27
C GLU A 290 -3.54 -2.20 -6.00
N VAL A 291 -3.20 -1.14 -5.28
CA VAL A 291 -2.70 -1.22 -3.91
C VAL A 291 -3.89 -1.39 -2.97
N PRO A 292 -3.93 -2.46 -2.17
CA PRO A 292 -5.05 -2.73 -1.25
C PRO A 292 -4.98 -1.83 0.00
N LYS A 293 -5.30 -0.55 -0.18
CA LYS A 293 -5.17 0.54 0.81
C LYS A 293 -5.89 0.24 2.12
N THR A 294 -7.07 -0.37 2.03
CA THR A 294 -7.88 -0.81 3.19
C THR A 294 -7.14 -1.86 4.01
N GLU A 295 -6.61 -2.90 3.35
CA GLU A 295 -5.90 -4.00 4.01
C GLU A 295 -4.58 -3.54 4.64
N LEU A 296 -3.88 -2.60 3.99
CA LEU A 296 -2.68 -1.97 4.57
C LEU A 296 -3.01 -1.27 5.89
N ALA A 297 -4.08 -0.50 5.95
CA ALA A 297 -4.51 0.20 7.16
C ALA A 297 -4.93 -0.78 8.26
N ILE A 298 -5.75 -1.80 7.95
CA ILE A 298 -6.17 -2.85 8.88
C ILE A 298 -4.95 -3.56 9.45
N ALA A 299 -4.06 -4.08 8.60
CA ALA A 299 -2.85 -4.78 9.03
C ALA A 299 -1.93 -3.89 9.90
N THR A 300 -1.88 -2.59 9.62
CA THR A 300 -1.12 -1.61 10.41
C THR A 300 -1.68 -1.52 11.83
N VAL A 301 -2.99 -1.31 11.98
CA VAL A 301 -3.63 -1.19 13.29
C VAL A 301 -3.59 -2.51 14.05
N GLU A 302 -3.85 -3.64 13.42
CA GLU A 302 -3.74 -4.97 14.06
C GLU A 302 -2.35 -5.22 14.65
N ASN A 303 -1.30 -4.90 13.89
CA ASN A 303 0.08 -5.07 14.36
C ASN A 303 0.45 -4.04 15.44
N LEU A 304 -0.10 -2.82 15.38
CA LEU A 304 0.05 -1.82 16.43
C LEU A 304 -0.57 -2.30 17.74
N ILE A 305 -1.82 -2.74 17.71
CA ILE A 305 -2.54 -3.28 18.87
C ILE A 305 -1.81 -4.50 19.45
N ARG A 306 -1.27 -5.38 18.59
CA ARG A 306 -0.44 -6.50 19.03
C ARG A 306 0.78 -6.03 19.82
N LYS A 307 1.47 -4.97 19.35
CA LYS A 307 2.64 -4.38 20.01
C LYS A 307 2.28 -3.67 21.31
N LEU A 308 1.14 -2.97 21.36
CA LEU A 308 0.64 -2.33 22.58
C LEU A 308 0.29 -3.35 23.68
N ARG A 309 -0.29 -4.49 23.29
CA ARG A 309 -0.63 -5.58 24.22
C ARG A 309 0.60 -6.38 24.69
N ASN A 310 1.57 -6.54 23.81
CA ASN A 310 2.81 -7.27 24.10
C ASN A 310 4.00 -6.51 23.48
N PRO A 311 4.64 -5.62 24.23
CA PRO A 311 5.79 -4.85 23.75
C PRO A 311 6.95 -5.72 23.25
N ASP A 312 7.14 -6.90 23.83
CA ASP A 312 8.18 -7.87 23.45
C ASP A 312 7.81 -8.73 22.24
N ALA A 313 6.60 -8.57 21.68
CA ALA A 313 6.19 -9.31 20.49
C ALA A 313 7.21 -9.06 19.33
N LEU A 314 7.59 -10.14 18.65
CA LEU A 314 8.53 -10.06 17.53
C LEU A 314 8.08 -9.06 16.47
N ASN A 315 9.03 -8.32 15.91
CA ASN A 315 8.79 -7.48 14.76
C ASN A 315 8.50 -8.33 13.51
N ARG A 316 7.73 -7.80 12.58
CA ARG A 316 7.27 -8.51 11.37
C ARG A 316 7.48 -7.64 10.14
N LEU A 317 7.75 -8.32 9.04
CA LEU A 317 7.56 -7.76 7.71
C LEU A 317 6.26 -8.38 7.16
N VAL A 318 5.24 -7.56 6.98
CA VAL A 318 3.94 -7.98 6.42
C VAL A 318 3.85 -7.42 5.01
N LEU A 319 3.72 -8.31 4.04
CA LEU A 319 3.51 -7.96 2.63
C LEU A 319 2.06 -8.24 2.26
N ILE A 320 1.36 -7.21 1.80
CA ILE A 320 -0.02 -7.32 1.31
C ILE A 320 0.02 -7.49 -0.20
N GLU A 321 -0.70 -8.50 -0.69
CA GLU A 321 -0.75 -8.82 -2.11
C GLU A 321 -1.59 -7.79 -2.87
N PRO A 322 -1.03 -7.16 -3.94
CA PRO A 322 -1.75 -6.28 -4.83
C PRO A 322 -2.47 -7.07 -5.94
N LYS A 323 -3.26 -6.37 -6.77
CA LYS A 323 -4.02 -6.97 -7.86
C LYS A 323 -3.93 -6.13 -9.12
N VAL A 324 -3.73 -6.76 -10.28
CA VAL A 324 -3.80 -6.06 -11.58
C VAL A 324 -5.26 -5.76 -11.93
N ILE A 325 -5.52 -4.52 -12.33
CA ILE A 325 -6.79 -4.03 -12.86
C ILE A 325 -6.62 -3.72 -14.34
N VAL A 326 -7.15 -4.59 -15.18
CA VAL A 326 -7.08 -4.46 -16.64
C VAL A 326 -8.13 -3.46 -17.11
N ARG A 327 -7.70 -2.47 -17.92
CA ARG A 327 -8.56 -1.49 -18.57
C ARG A 327 -8.10 -1.24 -20.02
N ASP A 328 -8.32 -0.04 -20.52
CA ASP A 328 -8.24 0.27 -21.96
C ASP A 328 -6.85 0.73 -22.42
N SER A 329 -5.94 1.11 -21.49
CA SER A 329 -4.64 1.73 -21.83
C SER A 329 -3.54 0.75 -22.26
N LEU A 330 -3.80 -0.55 -22.18
CA LEU A 330 -2.89 -1.60 -22.63
C LEU A 330 -3.59 -2.48 -23.68
N ILE A 331 -3.12 -2.47 -24.91
CA ILE A 331 -3.65 -3.30 -26.01
C ILE A 331 -2.60 -4.27 -26.52
N GLU A 332 -3.03 -5.27 -27.27
CA GLU A 332 -2.10 -6.18 -27.94
C GLU A 332 -1.25 -5.43 -28.98
N ARG A 333 0.05 -5.66 -28.94
CA ARG A 333 0.98 -5.12 -29.94
C ARG A 333 0.70 -5.74 -31.30
N ARG A 334 0.22 -4.95 -32.26
CA ARG A 334 0.11 -5.38 -33.66
C ARG A 334 1.50 -5.33 -34.29
N ASN A 335 1.92 -6.40 -34.95
CA ASN A 335 3.11 -6.37 -35.79
C ASN A 335 2.89 -5.27 -36.85
N GLN A 336 3.78 -4.29 -36.88
CA GLN A 336 3.82 -3.37 -38.04
C GLN A 336 4.30 -4.23 -39.20
N THR A 337 3.36 -4.57 -40.09
CA THR A 337 3.66 -5.15 -41.40
C THR A 337 4.39 -4.12 -42.29
#